data_d5dc2435067ecc54f6736cd610ed3577
#
_entry.id   d5dc2435067ecc54f6736cd610ed3577
#
_cell.length_a   1.000
_cell.length_b   1.000
_cell.length_c   1.000
_cell.angle_alpha   90.00
_cell.angle_beta   90.00
_cell.angle_gamma   90.00
#
_symmetry.space_group_name_H-M   'P 1'
#
loop_
_entity.id
_entity.type
_entity.pdbx_description
1 polymer ?
#
loop_
_entity_poly.entity_id
_entity_poly.type
_entity_poly.pdbx_seq_one_letter_code
_entity_poly.pdbx_strand_id
1 'polypeptide(L)'
;MVLERKAVACAASGKSGGFLALDWCDGTPLMALARRSFALHAELAKSLKGDWGYRRMTTYAGEVDRSPALTRGGEPEWISSSVAIAGQIGSAATTAQVHPAVFTTGMMRAAEARGAKVLLGETEGLLRRDGDVVGVLFDGEALEADAVVIAMGPWSILAAKWLPLPPVFGLKGHSLVFQTGGTIPPEALFLEYVEPGGSILSPEVFPRADGTTYVCGISSESSLPIDPGLVVPDDGAIDRLKALCGRMSPILARAPVLASQACFRPVTADGLPLIGAIPGAQGAYVATGHSVWGILNAPATGEALAELILDGAARSTDLSPFDPARLAALDPARVSDSQE
;
A
#
# COMPACT_ATOMS: atom_id res chain seq x y z
N MET A 1 -16.66 13.66 2.38
CA MET A 1 -16.28 13.92 0.97
C MET A 1 -14.88 13.36 0.76
N VAL A 2 -14.55 12.83 -0.42
CA VAL A 2 -13.19 12.44 -0.81
C VAL A 2 -12.80 13.29 -2.00
N LEU A 3 -11.63 13.93 -1.92
CA LEU A 3 -11.05 14.73 -3.00
C LEU A 3 -9.88 13.92 -3.57
N GLU A 4 -9.90 13.68 -4.86
CA GLU A 4 -8.92 12.85 -5.54
C GLU A 4 -8.44 13.54 -6.82
N ARG A 5 -7.12 13.62 -7.01
CA ARG A 5 -6.55 14.32 -8.17
C ARG A 5 -6.84 13.59 -9.50
N LYS A 6 -6.79 12.26 -9.51
CA LYS A 6 -6.80 11.48 -10.77
C LYS A 6 -7.92 10.45 -10.84
N ALA A 7 -7.85 9.44 -9.97
CA ALA A 7 -8.87 8.40 -9.87
C ALA A 7 -8.65 7.58 -8.58
N VAL A 8 -9.73 7.07 -8.02
CA VAL A 8 -9.67 6.14 -6.88
C VAL A 8 -8.81 4.93 -7.26
N ALA A 9 -7.89 4.54 -6.38
CA ALA A 9 -6.97 3.42 -6.57
C ALA A 9 -5.96 3.57 -7.73
N CYS A 10 -5.69 4.76 -8.25
CA CYS A 10 -4.74 4.95 -9.36
C CYS A 10 -3.27 4.79 -8.96
N ALA A 11 -2.95 4.91 -7.68
CA ALA A 11 -1.59 4.84 -7.13
C ALA A 11 -1.35 3.53 -6.34
N ALA A 12 -0.56 3.57 -5.26
CA ALA A 12 -0.15 2.40 -4.48
C ALA A 12 -1.32 1.53 -4.01
N SER A 13 -2.46 2.14 -3.62
CA SER A 13 -3.65 1.43 -3.16
C SER A 13 -4.28 0.51 -4.22
N GLY A 14 -4.03 0.76 -5.50
CA GLY A 14 -4.53 -0.10 -6.58
C GLY A 14 -3.46 -0.97 -7.23
N LYS A 15 -2.19 -0.59 -7.11
CA LYS A 15 -1.07 -1.23 -7.81
C LYS A 15 -0.21 -2.14 -6.92
N SER A 16 -0.59 -2.37 -5.66
CA SER A 16 0.11 -3.26 -4.72
C SER A 16 -0.23 -4.74 -4.90
N GLY A 17 0.47 -5.62 -4.19
CA GLY A 17 0.22 -7.06 -4.20
C GLY A 17 -1.09 -7.48 -3.51
N GLY A 18 -1.53 -6.70 -2.53
CA GLY A 18 -2.74 -6.99 -1.75
C GLY A 18 -2.56 -8.10 -0.70
N PHE A 19 -1.33 -8.39 -0.31
CA PHE A 19 -1.00 -9.37 0.72
C PHE A 19 -1.34 -8.86 2.12
N LEU A 20 -1.88 -9.74 2.96
CA LEU A 20 -2.30 -9.49 4.31
C LEU A 20 -1.68 -10.51 5.26
N ALA A 21 -1.07 -10.04 6.35
CA ALA A 21 -0.48 -10.89 7.39
C ALA A 21 -1.00 -10.51 8.77
N LEU A 22 -1.36 -11.50 9.58
CA LEU A 22 -1.87 -11.32 10.93
C LEU A 22 -0.75 -10.92 11.92
N ASP A 23 0.40 -11.57 11.82
CA ASP A 23 1.42 -11.64 12.87
C ASP A 23 2.81 -11.15 12.44
N TRP A 24 2.97 -10.70 11.19
CA TRP A 24 4.27 -10.24 10.68
C TRP A 24 4.73 -8.89 11.25
N CYS A 25 3.82 -8.15 11.86
CA CYS A 25 4.14 -6.92 12.56
C CYS A 25 4.29 -7.13 14.09
N ASP A 26 4.25 -8.37 14.57
CA ASP A 26 4.38 -8.64 16.01
C ASP A 26 5.74 -8.21 16.54
N GLY A 27 5.75 -7.73 17.77
CA GLY A 27 6.95 -7.16 18.39
C GLY A 27 7.31 -5.75 17.90
N THR A 28 6.51 -5.16 17.03
CA THR A 28 6.66 -3.77 16.56
C THR A 28 5.48 -2.91 17.03
N PRO A 29 5.59 -1.57 16.97
CA PRO A 29 4.45 -0.68 17.25
C PRO A 29 3.23 -0.92 16.36
N LEU A 30 3.39 -1.53 15.19
CA LEU A 30 2.30 -1.84 14.25
C LEU A 30 1.44 -3.04 14.66
N MET A 31 1.84 -3.83 15.66
CA MET A 31 1.19 -5.11 16.00
C MET A 31 -0.32 -4.98 16.20
N ALA A 32 -0.77 -4.06 17.06
CA ALA A 32 -2.19 -3.91 17.37
C ALA A 32 -2.99 -3.47 16.14
N LEU A 33 -2.47 -2.48 15.38
CA LEU A 33 -3.08 -1.97 14.16
C LEU A 33 -3.20 -3.08 13.09
N ALA A 34 -2.13 -3.84 12.86
CA ALA A 34 -2.09 -4.90 11.86
C ALA A 34 -3.06 -6.05 12.20
N ARG A 35 -3.08 -6.50 13.45
CA ARG A 35 -3.98 -7.56 13.92
C ARG A 35 -5.46 -7.16 13.82
N ARG A 36 -5.82 -5.93 14.25
CA ARG A 36 -7.18 -5.40 14.11
C ARG A 36 -7.57 -5.31 12.64
N SER A 37 -6.68 -4.80 11.82
CA SER A 37 -6.93 -4.61 10.39
C SER A 37 -7.08 -5.92 9.62
N PHE A 38 -6.29 -6.93 9.98
CA PHE A 38 -6.42 -8.27 9.40
C PHE A 38 -7.80 -8.88 9.69
N ALA A 39 -8.31 -8.71 10.92
CA ALA A 39 -9.67 -9.13 11.27
C ALA A 39 -10.73 -8.34 10.47
N LEU A 40 -10.56 -7.02 10.36
CA LEU A 40 -11.46 -6.15 9.61
C LEU A 40 -11.55 -6.52 8.14
N HIS A 41 -10.49 -6.97 7.49
CA HIS A 41 -10.57 -7.43 6.10
C HIS A 41 -11.56 -8.59 5.93
N ALA A 42 -11.58 -9.55 6.85
CA ALA A 42 -12.54 -10.65 6.82
C ALA A 42 -13.98 -10.18 7.14
N GLU A 43 -14.12 -9.30 8.13
CA GLU A 43 -15.40 -8.73 8.53
C GLU A 43 -16.04 -7.92 7.39
N LEU A 44 -15.26 -7.05 6.74
CA LEU A 44 -15.68 -6.21 5.61
C LEU A 44 -16.05 -7.06 4.38
N ALA A 45 -15.25 -8.07 4.05
CA ALA A 45 -15.56 -8.98 2.93
C ALA A 45 -16.93 -9.66 3.13
N LYS A 46 -17.25 -10.05 4.36
CA LYS A 46 -18.52 -10.68 4.70
C LYS A 46 -19.67 -9.67 4.76
N SER A 47 -19.48 -8.55 5.50
CA SER A 47 -20.56 -7.60 5.78
C SER A 47 -21.00 -6.78 4.57
N LEU A 48 -20.05 -6.41 3.71
CA LEU A 48 -20.29 -5.66 2.48
C LEU A 48 -20.54 -6.56 1.27
N LYS A 49 -20.47 -7.89 1.44
CA LYS A 49 -20.52 -8.87 0.33
C LYS A 49 -19.54 -8.49 -0.79
N GLY A 50 -18.33 -8.06 -0.37
CA GLY A 50 -17.35 -7.50 -1.27
C GLY A 50 -16.70 -8.56 -2.14
N ASP A 51 -16.85 -8.43 -3.45
CA ASP A 51 -16.22 -9.29 -4.45
C ASP A 51 -14.85 -8.71 -4.88
N TRP A 52 -13.95 -8.54 -3.89
CA TRP A 52 -12.57 -8.08 -4.11
C TRP A 52 -11.53 -9.17 -3.91
N GLY A 53 -11.95 -10.43 -4.09
CA GLY A 53 -11.06 -11.58 -4.09
C GLY A 53 -10.41 -11.86 -2.72
N TYR A 54 -11.07 -11.48 -1.59
CA TYR A 54 -10.56 -11.83 -0.27
C TYR A 54 -10.49 -13.34 -0.12
N ARG A 55 -9.28 -13.86 0.13
CA ARG A 55 -9.08 -15.28 0.40
C ARG A 55 -7.90 -15.53 1.33
N ARG A 56 -7.99 -16.60 2.08
CA ARG A 56 -6.87 -17.11 2.87
C ARG A 56 -5.87 -17.82 1.96
N MET A 57 -4.59 -17.78 2.33
CA MET A 57 -3.54 -18.36 1.51
C MET A 57 -2.41 -18.93 2.38
N THR A 58 -1.62 -19.80 1.79
CA THR A 58 -0.35 -20.28 2.37
C THR A 58 0.78 -19.40 1.85
N THR A 59 1.83 -19.21 2.65
CA THR A 59 2.95 -18.35 2.27
C THR A 59 4.27 -19.05 2.54
N TYR A 60 5.15 -19.02 1.57
CA TYR A 60 6.46 -19.65 1.60
C TYR A 60 7.58 -18.61 1.45
N ALA A 61 8.69 -18.86 2.14
CA ALA A 61 9.96 -18.18 1.90
C ALA A 61 10.94 -19.09 1.18
N GLY A 62 11.84 -18.51 0.39
CA GLY A 62 12.84 -19.27 -0.35
C GLY A 62 13.83 -18.39 -1.08
N GLU A 63 14.62 -19.02 -1.95
CA GLU A 63 15.67 -18.37 -2.72
C GLU A 63 15.61 -18.84 -4.18
N VAL A 64 15.98 -17.97 -5.11
CA VAL A 64 16.11 -18.29 -6.53
C VAL A 64 17.57 -18.57 -6.89
N ASP A 65 17.81 -19.58 -7.72
CA ASP A 65 19.14 -20.00 -8.23
C ASP A 65 20.13 -20.49 -7.15
N ARG A 66 19.64 -20.85 -5.96
CA ARG A 66 20.49 -21.53 -4.95
C ARG A 66 20.55 -23.03 -5.21
N SER A 67 21.70 -23.66 -4.88
CA SER A 67 21.91 -25.09 -5.06
C SER A 67 20.81 -25.96 -4.42
N PRO A 68 20.39 -27.06 -5.06
CA PRO A 68 19.21 -27.86 -4.71
C PRO A 68 19.26 -28.58 -3.34
N ALA A 69 20.26 -28.33 -2.50
CA ALA A 69 20.44 -28.98 -1.20
C ALA A 69 19.37 -28.63 -0.13
N LEU A 70 18.38 -27.79 -0.42
CA LEU A 70 17.36 -27.34 0.56
C LEU A 70 15.93 -27.82 0.27
N THR A 71 15.70 -28.64 -0.76
CA THR A 71 14.37 -29.18 -1.03
C THR A 71 13.95 -30.15 0.07
N ARG A 72 12.93 -29.77 0.86
CA ARG A 72 12.44 -30.52 2.03
C ARG A 72 11.14 -31.29 1.79
N GLY A 73 10.60 -31.26 0.56
CA GLY A 73 9.27 -31.82 0.25
C GLY A 73 8.11 -30.93 0.74
N GLY A 74 7.00 -30.96 0.01
CA GLY A 74 5.84 -30.09 0.29
C GLY A 74 5.93 -28.72 -0.36
N GLU A 75 6.76 -28.59 -1.38
CA GLU A 75 6.96 -27.38 -2.16
C GLU A 75 5.78 -27.14 -3.11
N PRO A 76 5.48 -25.86 -3.44
CA PRO A 76 4.51 -25.54 -4.49
C PRO A 76 4.87 -26.20 -5.82
N GLU A 77 3.97 -26.96 -6.42
CA GLU A 77 4.23 -27.67 -7.70
C GLU A 77 4.40 -26.73 -8.91
N TRP A 78 3.98 -25.48 -8.79
CA TRP A 78 4.00 -24.50 -9.87
C TRP A 78 5.30 -23.69 -9.97
N ILE A 79 6.23 -23.84 -9.02
CA ILE A 79 7.56 -23.22 -9.06
C ILE A 79 8.52 -23.99 -9.93
N SER A 80 9.60 -23.34 -10.37
CA SER A 80 10.67 -24.00 -11.09
C SER A 80 11.67 -24.68 -10.15
N SER A 81 12.47 -25.61 -10.68
CA SER A 81 13.58 -26.24 -9.94
C SER A 81 14.69 -25.24 -9.55
N SER A 82 14.66 -24.02 -10.07
CA SER A 82 15.58 -22.94 -9.66
C SER A 82 15.18 -22.28 -8.35
N VAL A 83 13.98 -22.58 -7.81
CA VAL A 83 13.50 -22.02 -6.54
C VAL A 83 13.67 -23.08 -5.44
N ALA A 84 14.41 -22.72 -4.41
CA ALA A 84 14.56 -23.52 -3.20
C ALA A 84 13.69 -22.93 -2.09
N ILE A 85 12.68 -23.68 -1.63
CA ILE A 85 11.83 -23.25 -0.50
C ILE A 85 12.56 -23.51 0.81
N ALA A 86 12.77 -22.45 1.59
CA ALA A 86 13.35 -22.51 2.93
C ALA A 86 12.33 -22.96 3.98
N GLY A 87 11.05 -22.60 3.78
CA GLY A 87 9.96 -23.02 4.68
C GLY A 87 8.66 -22.28 4.44
N GLN A 88 7.62 -22.75 5.12
CA GLN A 88 6.34 -22.07 5.20
C GLN A 88 6.41 -20.99 6.29
N ILE A 89 6.12 -19.74 5.94
CA ILE A 89 6.16 -18.57 6.82
C ILE A 89 4.77 -17.98 7.10
N GLY A 90 3.73 -18.55 6.52
CA GLY A 90 2.35 -18.19 6.77
C GLY A 90 1.39 -19.32 6.35
N SER A 91 0.25 -19.38 6.99
CA SER A 91 -0.80 -20.36 6.72
C SER A 91 -2.13 -19.68 6.43
N ALA A 92 -3.13 -20.43 6.01
CA ALA A 92 -4.49 -19.95 5.87
C ALA A 92 -5.09 -19.36 7.18
N ALA A 93 -4.48 -19.62 8.34
CA ALA A 93 -4.87 -18.96 9.59
C ALA A 93 -4.25 -17.56 9.72
N THR A 94 -3.05 -17.34 9.19
CA THR A 94 -2.26 -16.12 9.46
C THR A 94 -2.03 -15.25 8.23
N THR A 95 -2.28 -15.74 7.01
CA THR A 95 -2.11 -14.94 5.80
C THR A 95 -3.33 -14.98 4.88
N ALA A 96 -3.56 -13.88 4.18
CA ALA A 96 -4.68 -13.70 3.27
C ALA A 96 -4.29 -12.73 2.14
N GLN A 97 -5.21 -12.52 1.22
CA GLN A 97 -5.06 -11.59 0.11
C GLN A 97 -6.39 -10.94 -0.24
N VAL A 98 -6.29 -9.72 -0.79
CA VAL A 98 -7.34 -9.04 -1.55
C VAL A 98 -6.80 -8.59 -2.90
N HIS A 99 -7.66 -8.35 -3.89
CA HIS A 99 -7.27 -7.58 -5.06
C HIS A 99 -7.30 -6.08 -4.70
N PRO A 100 -6.15 -5.38 -4.58
CA PRO A 100 -6.10 -4.06 -3.93
C PRO A 100 -6.92 -3.00 -4.65
N ALA A 101 -6.91 -2.95 -5.99
CA ALA A 101 -7.72 -1.99 -6.74
C ALA A 101 -9.23 -2.24 -6.55
N VAL A 102 -9.66 -3.51 -6.57
CA VAL A 102 -11.07 -3.87 -6.39
C VAL A 102 -11.52 -3.63 -4.95
N PHE A 103 -10.64 -3.92 -3.96
CA PHE A 103 -10.89 -3.61 -2.56
C PHE A 103 -11.05 -2.10 -2.34
N THR A 104 -10.09 -1.28 -2.80
CA THR A 104 -10.13 0.17 -2.59
C THR A 104 -11.34 0.81 -3.26
N THR A 105 -11.65 0.42 -4.51
CA THR A 105 -12.85 0.92 -5.21
C THR A 105 -14.14 0.38 -4.60
N GLY A 106 -14.13 -0.85 -4.10
CA GLY A 106 -15.27 -1.45 -3.39
C GLY A 106 -15.59 -0.72 -2.09
N MET A 107 -14.56 -0.37 -1.31
CA MET A 107 -14.70 0.43 -0.10
C MET A 107 -15.25 1.84 -0.41
N MET A 108 -14.76 2.47 -1.50
CA MET A 108 -15.27 3.78 -1.92
C MET A 108 -16.74 3.70 -2.32
N ARG A 109 -17.14 2.71 -3.12
CA ARG A 109 -18.56 2.48 -3.48
C ARG A 109 -19.44 2.23 -2.25
N ALA A 110 -18.93 1.49 -1.26
CA ALA A 110 -19.64 1.27 -0.01
C ALA A 110 -19.83 2.57 0.81
N ALA A 111 -18.86 3.48 0.75
CA ALA A 111 -18.96 4.80 1.36
C ALA A 111 -19.94 5.70 0.58
N GLU A 112 -19.89 5.70 -0.75
CA GLU A 112 -20.83 6.43 -1.61
C GLU A 112 -22.28 6.00 -1.39
N ALA A 113 -22.53 4.69 -1.25
CA ALA A 113 -23.85 4.15 -0.90
C ALA A 113 -24.37 4.64 0.47
N ARG A 114 -23.50 5.22 1.30
CA ARG A 114 -23.80 5.84 2.59
C ARG A 114 -23.75 7.38 2.56
N GLY A 115 -23.66 7.97 1.37
CA GLY A 115 -23.71 9.41 1.18
C GLY A 115 -22.34 10.10 1.02
N ALA A 116 -21.24 9.36 1.01
CA ALA A 116 -19.96 9.96 0.63
C ALA A 116 -19.97 10.39 -0.84
N LYS A 117 -19.15 11.41 -1.16
CA LYS A 117 -18.98 11.89 -2.54
C LYS A 117 -17.51 11.89 -2.89
N VAL A 118 -17.18 11.51 -4.13
CA VAL A 118 -15.84 11.66 -4.70
C VAL A 118 -15.88 12.83 -5.68
N LEU A 119 -14.97 13.77 -5.51
CA LEU A 119 -14.72 14.85 -6.45
C LEU A 119 -13.32 14.66 -7.03
N LEU A 120 -13.22 14.78 -8.36
CA LEU A 120 -11.94 14.71 -9.07
C LEU A 120 -11.47 16.13 -9.35
N GLY A 121 -10.25 16.46 -8.95
CA GLY A 121 -9.66 17.78 -9.14
C GLY A 121 -8.45 18.00 -8.24
N GLU A 122 -8.01 19.24 -8.12
CA GLU A 122 -6.81 19.62 -7.38
C GLU A 122 -7.14 20.35 -6.08
N THR A 123 -6.55 19.89 -4.97
CA THR A 123 -6.54 20.66 -3.72
C THR A 123 -5.35 21.61 -3.75
N GLU A 124 -5.64 22.91 -3.72
CA GLU A 124 -4.65 23.98 -3.86
C GLU A 124 -4.21 24.56 -2.51
N GLY A 125 -4.97 24.31 -1.45
CA GLY A 125 -4.67 24.85 -0.12
C GLY A 125 -5.73 24.49 0.92
N LEU A 126 -5.58 25.11 2.09
CA LEU A 126 -6.49 24.97 3.22
C LEU A 126 -7.24 26.26 3.49
N LEU A 127 -8.50 26.14 3.86
CA LEU A 127 -9.28 27.25 4.42
C LEU A 127 -9.02 27.32 5.92
N ARG A 128 -8.76 28.54 6.43
CA ARG A 128 -8.52 28.77 7.86
C ARG A 128 -9.45 29.86 8.40
N ARG A 129 -9.88 29.66 9.65
CA ARG A 129 -10.63 30.64 10.42
C ARG A 129 -10.05 30.67 11.83
N ASP A 130 -9.57 31.82 12.27
CA ASP A 130 -8.91 32.04 13.57
C ASP A 130 -7.71 31.08 13.83
N GLY A 131 -7.06 30.60 12.77
CA GLY A 131 -5.95 29.64 12.81
C GLY A 131 -6.36 28.19 12.59
N ASP A 132 -7.61 27.83 12.86
CA ASP A 132 -8.15 26.48 12.68
C ASP A 132 -8.40 26.18 11.19
N VAL A 133 -8.21 24.92 10.82
CA VAL A 133 -8.52 24.39 9.48
C VAL A 133 -10.02 24.10 9.41
N VAL A 134 -10.71 24.80 8.51
CA VAL A 134 -12.18 24.73 8.35
C VAL A 134 -12.59 24.29 6.95
N GLY A 135 -11.65 23.76 6.16
CA GLY A 135 -11.92 23.27 4.81
C GLY A 135 -10.70 23.34 3.91
N VAL A 136 -10.95 23.24 2.62
CA VAL A 136 -9.93 23.25 1.56
C VAL A 136 -10.32 24.17 0.40
N LEU A 137 -9.31 24.66 -0.32
CA LEU A 137 -9.46 25.25 -1.64
C LEU A 137 -9.29 24.14 -2.68
N PHE A 138 -10.32 23.89 -3.49
CA PHE A 138 -10.37 22.80 -4.46
C PHE A 138 -10.87 23.32 -5.81
N ASP A 139 -10.03 23.23 -6.85
CA ASP A 139 -10.28 23.79 -8.20
C ASP A 139 -10.80 25.24 -8.16
N GLY A 140 -10.18 26.07 -7.30
CA GLY A 140 -10.55 27.48 -7.11
C GLY A 140 -11.79 27.70 -6.23
N GLU A 141 -12.47 26.66 -5.77
CA GLU A 141 -13.67 26.75 -4.92
C GLU A 141 -13.35 26.43 -3.45
N ALA A 142 -13.98 27.18 -2.55
CA ALA A 142 -13.88 26.95 -1.11
C ALA A 142 -14.86 25.85 -0.69
N LEU A 143 -14.33 24.73 -0.18
CA LEU A 143 -15.11 23.64 0.39
C LEU A 143 -14.93 23.62 1.91
N GLU A 144 -15.95 24.04 2.66
CA GLU A 144 -15.94 23.98 4.12
C GLU A 144 -16.11 22.54 4.64
N ALA A 145 -15.43 22.24 5.76
CA ALA A 145 -15.49 20.95 6.43
C ALA A 145 -15.14 21.11 7.91
N ASP A 146 -15.75 20.27 8.77
CA ASP A 146 -15.45 20.20 10.20
C ASP A 146 -14.09 19.54 10.49
N ALA A 147 -13.61 18.70 9.56
CA ALA A 147 -12.32 18.03 9.64
C ALA A 147 -11.75 17.78 8.24
N VAL A 148 -10.43 17.93 8.10
CA VAL A 148 -9.67 17.65 6.87
C VAL A 148 -8.65 16.58 7.17
N VAL A 149 -8.66 15.48 6.39
CA VAL A 149 -7.71 14.37 6.53
C VAL A 149 -6.75 14.36 5.34
N ILE A 150 -5.46 14.48 5.60
CA ILE A 150 -4.41 14.31 4.62
C ILE A 150 -4.10 12.82 4.45
N ALA A 151 -4.58 12.22 3.36
CA ALA A 151 -4.43 10.79 3.06
C ALA A 151 -3.83 10.57 1.65
N MET A 152 -2.88 11.44 1.26
CA MET A 152 -2.37 11.54 -0.10
C MET A 152 -1.19 10.59 -0.40
N GLY A 153 -0.94 9.59 0.45
CA GLY A 153 0.18 8.67 0.29
C GLY A 153 1.53 9.42 0.21
N PRO A 154 2.41 9.11 -0.76
CA PRO A 154 3.69 9.81 -0.90
C PRO A 154 3.53 11.30 -1.24
N TRP A 155 2.42 11.69 -1.87
CA TRP A 155 2.11 13.11 -2.15
C TRP A 155 1.71 13.90 -0.90
N SER A 156 1.59 13.27 0.27
CA SER A 156 1.38 13.99 1.53
C SER A 156 2.53 14.97 1.84
N ILE A 157 3.69 14.81 1.24
CA ILE A 157 4.79 15.79 1.31
C ILE A 157 4.36 17.17 0.78
N LEU A 158 3.46 17.22 -0.20
CA LEU A 158 2.96 18.49 -0.77
C LEU A 158 2.14 19.28 0.26
N ALA A 159 1.44 18.59 1.16
CA ALA A 159 0.67 19.23 2.22
C ALA A 159 1.55 19.89 3.29
N ALA A 160 2.87 19.60 3.33
CA ALA A 160 3.80 20.30 4.20
C ALA A 160 3.96 21.79 3.86
N LYS A 161 3.50 22.24 2.67
CA LYS A 161 3.37 23.68 2.34
C LYS A 161 2.31 24.38 3.18
N TRP A 162 1.32 23.65 3.66
CA TRP A 162 0.14 24.19 4.34
C TRP A 162 0.06 23.80 5.81
N LEU A 163 0.74 22.72 6.20
CA LEU A 163 0.62 22.05 7.49
C LEU A 163 1.99 21.67 8.03
N PRO A 164 2.21 21.70 9.34
CA PRO A 164 3.46 21.25 9.96
C PRO A 164 3.55 19.70 9.96
N LEU A 165 3.67 19.13 8.77
CA LEU A 165 3.78 17.69 8.59
C LEU A 165 5.23 17.23 8.51
N PRO A 166 5.58 16.09 9.11
CA PRO A 166 6.85 15.42 8.84
C PRO A 166 6.97 15.02 7.36
N PRO A 167 8.22 14.89 6.85
CA PRO A 167 8.42 14.47 5.47
C PRO A 167 7.94 13.01 5.26
N VAL A 168 7.24 12.81 4.14
CA VAL A 168 6.86 11.50 3.63
C VAL A 168 7.54 11.33 2.29
N PHE A 169 8.32 10.25 2.16
CA PHE A 169 9.09 9.97 0.94
C PHE A 169 8.37 8.95 0.06
N GLY A 170 8.67 8.97 -1.23
CA GLY A 170 8.22 7.97 -2.17
C GLY A 170 9.31 6.96 -2.48
N LEU A 171 9.15 5.69 -2.11
CA LEU A 171 9.99 4.60 -2.59
C LEU A 171 9.31 3.90 -3.76
N LYS A 172 9.87 4.03 -4.96
CA LYS A 172 9.30 3.48 -6.17
C LYS A 172 9.44 1.96 -6.22
N GLY A 173 8.35 1.27 -6.52
CA GLY A 173 8.34 -0.17 -6.72
C GLY A 173 7.76 -0.52 -8.09
N HIS A 174 8.31 -1.58 -8.70
CA HIS A 174 7.93 -2.08 -10.02
C HIS A 174 7.22 -3.41 -9.90
N SER A 175 6.18 -3.63 -10.71
CA SER A 175 5.42 -4.87 -10.68
C SER A 175 4.90 -5.28 -12.05
N LEU A 176 4.64 -6.58 -12.17
CA LEU A 176 3.98 -7.21 -13.30
C LEU A 176 2.69 -7.88 -12.84
N VAL A 177 1.68 -7.86 -13.69
CA VAL A 177 0.46 -8.64 -13.52
C VAL A 177 0.35 -9.59 -14.68
N PHE A 178 0.27 -10.88 -14.40
CA PHE A 178 0.17 -11.95 -15.39
C PHE A 178 -1.24 -12.55 -15.42
N GLN A 179 -1.69 -12.97 -16.60
CA GLN A 179 -2.90 -13.78 -16.76
C GLN A 179 -2.52 -15.26 -16.60
N THR A 180 -2.71 -15.81 -15.41
CA THR A 180 -2.38 -17.21 -15.09
C THR A 180 -3.57 -18.15 -15.13
N GLY A 181 -4.79 -17.63 -15.28
CA GLY A 181 -6.01 -18.43 -15.46
C GLY A 181 -6.42 -19.25 -14.24
N GLY A 182 -5.97 -18.88 -13.04
CA GLY A 182 -6.29 -19.63 -11.83
C GLY A 182 -5.53 -20.96 -11.68
N THR A 183 -4.49 -21.19 -12.48
CA THR A 183 -3.67 -22.42 -12.42
C THR A 183 -2.72 -22.44 -11.23
N ILE A 184 -2.47 -21.28 -10.60
CA ILE A 184 -1.65 -21.20 -9.39
C ILE A 184 -2.58 -21.19 -8.18
N PRO A 185 -2.39 -22.12 -7.21
CA PRO A 185 -3.18 -22.16 -5.99
C PRO A 185 -2.97 -20.90 -5.11
N PRO A 186 -3.75 -20.71 -4.03
CA PRO A 186 -3.57 -19.56 -3.12
C PRO A 186 -2.31 -19.69 -2.26
N GLU A 187 -1.17 -19.62 -2.91
CA GLU A 187 0.16 -19.77 -2.36
C GLU A 187 1.02 -18.56 -2.71
N ALA A 188 1.39 -17.75 -1.71
CA ALA A 188 2.29 -16.62 -1.88
C ALA A 188 3.75 -17.04 -1.72
N LEU A 189 4.63 -16.36 -2.46
CA LEU A 189 6.07 -16.52 -2.30
C LEU A 189 6.72 -15.20 -1.91
N PHE A 190 7.67 -15.28 -0.98
CA PHE A 190 8.64 -14.25 -0.63
C PHE A 190 10.02 -14.86 -0.84
N LEU A 191 10.70 -14.41 -1.87
CA LEU A 191 11.95 -15.03 -2.30
C LEU A 191 13.10 -14.03 -2.21
N GLU A 192 14.31 -14.54 -2.16
CA GLU A 192 15.54 -13.78 -2.30
C GLU A 192 16.24 -14.20 -3.60
N TYR A 193 16.78 -13.27 -4.33
CA TYR A 193 17.56 -13.50 -5.53
C TYR A 193 18.81 -12.62 -5.54
N VAL A 194 19.95 -13.24 -5.68
CA VAL A 194 21.22 -12.52 -5.85
C VAL A 194 21.52 -12.39 -7.33
N GLU A 195 21.49 -11.19 -7.87
CA GLU A 195 21.84 -10.91 -9.25
C GLU A 195 23.34 -11.17 -9.51
N PRO A 196 23.75 -11.43 -10.77
CA PRO A 196 25.15 -11.64 -11.11
C PRO A 196 26.08 -10.49 -10.69
N GLY A 197 25.55 -9.27 -10.53
CA GLY A 197 26.27 -8.09 -10.03
C GLY A 197 26.35 -7.97 -8.51
N GLY A 198 25.80 -8.93 -7.75
CA GLY A 198 25.78 -8.95 -6.28
C GLY A 198 24.62 -8.19 -5.63
N SER A 199 23.75 -7.53 -6.41
CA SER A 199 22.55 -6.88 -5.89
C SER A 199 21.54 -7.94 -5.43
N ILE A 200 20.90 -7.70 -4.28
CA ILE A 200 19.87 -8.58 -3.75
C ILE A 200 18.50 -8.03 -4.12
N LEU A 201 17.69 -8.85 -4.75
CA LEU A 201 16.29 -8.59 -5.01
C LEU A 201 15.43 -9.46 -4.10
N SER A 202 14.26 -8.94 -3.72
CA SER A 202 13.28 -9.66 -2.91
C SER A 202 11.96 -9.82 -3.68
N PRO A 203 11.91 -10.74 -4.66
CA PRO A 203 10.69 -10.95 -5.43
C PRO A 203 9.59 -11.56 -4.59
N GLU A 204 8.39 -11.00 -4.77
CA GLU A 204 7.16 -11.45 -4.15
C GLU A 204 6.17 -11.87 -5.22
N VAL A 205 5.48 -13.00 -5.01
CA VAL A 205 4.49 -13.53 -5.96
C VAL A 205 3.17 -13.74 -5.26
N PHE A 206 2.13 -13.12 -5.77
CA PHE A 206 0.78 -13.17 -5.20
C PHE A 206 -0.25 -13.58 -6.27
N PRO A 207 -0.62 -14.87 -6.35
CA PRO A 207 -1.74 -15.30 -7.17
C PRO A 207 -3.03 -14.69 -6.63
N ARG A 208 -3.93 -14.22 -7.50
CA ARG A 208 -5.20 -13.58 -7.15
C ARG A 208 -6.39 -14.48 -7.48
N ALA A 209 -7.51 -14.25 -6.79
CA ALA A 209 -8.74 -15.03 -6.97
C ALA A 209 -9.37 -14.86 -8.37
N ASP A 210 -9.07 -13.76 -9.04
CA ASP A 210 -9.54 -13.46 -10.41
C ASP A 210 -8.74 -14.19 -11.52
N GLY A 211 -7.79 -15.03 -11.15
CA GLY A 211 -6.94 -15.75 -12.08
C GLY A 211 -5.74 -14.95 -12.59
N THR A 212 -5.48 -13.77 -12.03
CA THR A 212 -4.24 -13.04 -12.27
C THR A 212 -3.18 -13.38 -11.23
N THR A 213 -1.91 -13.11 -11.54
CA THR A 213 -0.80 -13.21 -10.59
C THR A 213 0.02 -11.94 -10.61
N TYR A 214 0.16 -11.32 -9.44
CA TYR A 214 1.01 -10.15 -9.24
C TYR A 214 2.42 -10.56 -8.84
N VAL A 215 3.42 -9.90 -9.42
CA VAL A 215 4.82 -10.08 -9.05
C VAL A 215 5.49 -8.72 -8.90
N CYS A 216 6.24 -8.54 -7.84
CA CYS A 216 7.13 -7.38 -7.64
C CYS A 216 8.49 -7.87 -7.12
N GLY A 217 9.46 -6.96 -6.91
CA GLY A 217 10.77 -7.30 -6.38
C GLY A 217 11.87 -6.30 -6.71
N ILE A 218 11.57 -5.28 -7.53
CA ILE A 218 12.52 -4.23 -7.88
C ILE A 218 12.01 -2.91 -7.32
N SER A 219 12.87 -2.24 -6.56
CA SER A 219 12.60 -0.89 -6.02
C SER A 219 13.71 0.06 -6.46
N SER A 220 13.38 1.34 -6.56
CA SER A 220 14.33 2.40 -6.90
C SER A 220 14.00 3.69 -6.16
N GLU A 221 15.02 4.51 -5.96
CA GLU A 221 14.86 5.91 -5.58
C GLU A 221 14.71 6.72 -6.87
N SER A 222 13.55 7.31 -7.06
CA SER A 222 13.22 8.13 -8.23
C SER A 222 12.40 9.33 -7.79
N SER A 223 12.45 10.40 -8.57
CA SER A 223 11.62 11.57 -8.31
C SER A 223 10.12 11.22 -8.36
N LEU A 224 9.36 11.74 -7.41
CA LEU A 224 7.93 11.57 -7.33
C LEU A 224 7.26 12.62 -8.24
N PRO A 225 6.63 12.26 -9.37
CA PRO A 225 5.92 13.23 -10.19
C PRO A 225 4.70 13.76 -9.45
N ILE A 226 4.35 15.03 -9.65
CA ILE A 226 3.17 15.65 -9.01
C ILE A 226 1.87 14.99 -9.49
N ASP A 227 1.77 14.69 -10.80
CA ASP A 227 0.63 13.92 -11.34
C ASP A 227 0.88 12.41 -11.17
N PRO A 228 0.05 11.70 -10.38
CA PRO A 228 0.12 10.24 -10.25
C PRO A 228 0.02 9.50 -11.58
N GLY A 229 -0.60 10.09 -12.59
CA GLY A 229 -0.72 9.53 -13.93
C GLY A 229 0.61 9.43 -14.69
N LEU A 230 1.63 10.19 -14.27
CA LEU A 230 2.97 10.17 -14.87
C LEU A 230 3.90 9.12 -14.23
N VAL A 231 3.43 8.37 -13.24
CA VAL A 231 4.21 7.29 -12.61
C VAL A 231 4.31 6.10 -13.56
N VAL A 232 5.48 5.93 -14.17
CA VAL A 232 5.82 4.84 -15.09
C VAL A 232 6.99 4.02 -14.55
N PRO A 233 7.14 2.75 -14.96
CA PRO A 233 8.34 1.96 -14.63
C PRO A 233 9.63 2.62 -15.12
N ASP A 234 10.73 2.40 -14.38
CA ASP A 234 12.06 2.81 -14.78
C ASP A 234 12.57 1.95 -15.96
N ASP A 235 13.47 2.50 -16.74
CA ASP A 235 14.06 1.82 -17.88
C ASP A 235 14.72 0.49 -17.47
N GLY A 236 14.39 -0.58 -18.20
CA GLY A 236 14.91 -1.92 -17.96
C GLY A 236 14.37 -2.64 -16.72
N ALA A 237 13.66 -1.98 -15.80
CA ALA A 237 13.17 -2.60 -14.57
C ALA A 237 12.15 -3.72 -14.86
N ILE A 238 11.26 -3.50 -15.82
CA ILE A 238 10.25 -4.48 -16.23
C ILE A 238 10.88 -5.70 -16.91
N ASP A 239 11.86 -5.51 -17.75
CA ASP A 239 12.55 -6.62 -18.43
C ASP A 239 13.33 -7.49 -17.44
N ARG A 240 14.01 -6.86 -16.47
CA ARG A 240 14.69 -7.57 -15.36
C ARG A 240 13.69 -8.37 -14.53
N LEU A 241 12.57 -7.76 -14.15
CA LEU A 241 11.52 -8.44 -13.36
C LEU A 241 10.91 -9.59 -14.16
N LYS A 242 10.65 -9.42 -15.45
CA LYS A 242 10.12 -10.46 -16.34
C LYS A 242 11.10 -11.64 -16.48
N ALA A 243 12.39 -11.36 -16.65
CA ALA A 243 13.42 -12.38 -16.69
C ALA A 243 13.46 -13.20 -15.38
N LEU A 244 13.36 -12.52 -14.24
CA LEU A 244 13.30 -13.17 -12.93
C LEU A 244 12.03 -14.04 -12.77
N CYS A 245 10.86 -13.56 -13.24
CA CYS A 245 9.62 -14.36 -13.23
C CYS A 245 9.78 -15.68 -13.99
N GLY A 246 10.48 -15.66 -15.13
CA GLY A 246 10.76 -16.88 -15.91
C GLY A 246 11.65 -17.89 -15.19
N ARG A 247 12.51 -17.44 -14.26
CA ARG A 247 13.30 -18.33 -13.39
C ARG A 247 12.47 -18.91 -12.26
N MET A 248 11.52 -18.15 -11.73
CA MET A 248 10.71 -18.57 -10.58
C MET A 248 9.63 -19.59 -10.95
N SER A 249 9.02 -19.48 -12.14
CA SER A 249 7.90 -20.36 -12.50
C SER A 249 7.77 -20.53 -14.03
N PRO A 250 7.63 -21.77 -14.52
CA PRO A 250 7.33 -22.03 -15.92
C PRO A 250 5.94 -21.52 -16.34
N ILE A 251 5.01 -21.35 -15.39
CA ILE A 251 3.70 -20.73 -15.64
C ILE A 251 3.91 -19.24 -15.94
N LEU A 252 4.63 -18.51 -15.07
CA LEU A 252 4.90 -17.08 -15.26
C LEU A 252 5.72 -16.81 -16.52
N ALA A 253 6.65 -17.73 -16.88
CA ALA A 253 7.43 -17.61 -18.10
C ALA A 253 6.58 -17.56 -19.39
N ARG A 254 5.40 -18.20 -19.38
CA ARG A 254 4.50 -18.35 -20.53
C ARG A 254 3.26 -17.49 -20.47
N ALA A 255 2.87 -17.05 -19.28
CA ALA A 255 1.64 -16.29 -19.08
C ALA A 255 1.74 -14.91 -19.76
N PRO A 256 0.64 -14.44 -20.41
CA PRO A 256 0.57 -13.07 -20.92
C PRO A 256 0.70 -12.05 -19.79
N VAL A 257 1.48 -10.99 -20.03
CA VAL A 257 1.55 -9.83 -19.14
C VAL A 257 0.35 -8.93 -19.43
N LEU A 258 -0.50 -8.73 -18.43
CA LEU A 258 -1.65 -7.82 -18.51
C LEU A 258 -1.29 -6.39 -18.17
N ALA A 259 -0.36 -6.21 -17.23
CA ALA A 259 0.10 -4.88 -16.84
C ALA A 259 1.56 -4.88 -16.39
N SER A 260 2.27 -3.82 -16.80
CA SER A 260 3.59 -3.42 -16.30
C SER A 260 3.39 -2.13 -15.53
N GLN A 261 3.71 -2.12 -14.22
CA GLN A 261 3.29 -1.06 -13.32
C GLN A 261 4.46 -0.53 -12.50
N ALA A 262 4.35 0.75 -12.11
CA ALA A 262 5.11 1.30 -11.00
C ALA A 262 4.17 2.08 -10.08
N CYS A 263 4.55 2.15 -8.81
CA CYS A 263 3.93 3.01 -7.82
C CYS A 263 4.95 3.40 -6.75
N PHE A 264 4.66 4.46 -6.01
CA PHE A 264 5.49 4.89 -4.88
C PHE A 264 4.85 4.48 -3.58
N ARG A 265 5.60 3.76 -2.74
CA ARG A 265 5.23 3.47 -1.35
C ARG A 265 5.50 4.70 -0.50
N PRO A 266 4.55 5.16 0.33
CA PRO A 266 4.78 6.26 1.25
C PRO A 266 5.63 5.81 2.43
N VAL A 267 6.80 6.39 2.62
CA VAL A 267 7.77 6.01 3.67
C VAL A 267 8.08 7.22 4.54
N THR A 268 8.15 7.01 5.84
CA THR A 268 8.58 7.98 6.86
C THR A 268 10.00 7.68 7.32
N ALA A 269 10.64 8.61 7.99
CA ALA A 269 12.03 8.45 8.43
C ALA A 269 12.23 7.29 9.43
N ASP A 270 11.22 6.98 10.23
CA ASP A 270 11.23 5.89 11.24
C ASP A 270 10.50 4.62 10.78
N GLY A 271 9.96 4.61 9.55
CA GLY A 271 9.23 3.48 8.99
C GLY A 271 7.83 3.25 9.55
N LEU A 272 7.34 4.10 10.48
CA LEU A 272 5.99 4.03 11.03
C LEU A 272 5.04 5.02 10.34
N PRO A 273 3.76 4.67 10.14
CA PRO A 273 2.81 5.59 9.55
C PRO A 273 2.56 6.83 10.42
N LEU A 274 2.11 7.91 9.80
CA LEU A 274 1.58 9.09 10.47
C LEU A 274 0.06 8.95 10.51
N ILE A 275 -0.52 8.84 11.72
CA ILE A 275 -1.98 8.70 11.92
C ILE A 275 -2.37 9.53 13.15
N GLY A 276 -3.21 10.55 12.96
CA GLY A 276 -3.68 11.35 14.08
C GLY A 276 -3.91 12.82 13.73
N ALA A 277 -4.16 13.64 14.75
CA ALA A 277 -4.29 15.08 14.62
C ALA A 277 -2.93 15.73 14.29
N ILE A 278 -2.94 16.74 13.42
CA ILE A 278 -1.70 17.46 13.05
C ILE A 278 -1.41 18.53 14.10
N PRO A 279 -0.22 18.52 14.75
CA PRO A 279 0.14 19.49 15.77
C PRO A 279 0.03 20.94 15.27
N GLY A 280 -0.59 21.83 16.05
CA GLY A 280 -0.74 23.24 15.69
C GLY A 280 -1.67 23.52 14.49
N ALA A 281 -2.49 22.56 14.08
CA ALA A 281 -3.45 22.69 12.99
C ALA A 281 -4.80 22.05 13.39
N GLN A 282 -5.51 22.68 14.31
CA GLN A 282 -6.84 22.26 14.76
C GLN A 282 -7.75 22.02 13.54
N GLY A 283 -8.50 20.91 13.53
CA GLY A 283 -9.36 20.51 12.42
C GLY A 283 -8.63 19.72 11.30
N ALA A 284 -7.30 19.59 11.38
CA ALA A 284 -6.52 18.83 10.41
C ALA A 284 -5.97 17.52 11.00
N TYR A 285 -6.04 16.45 10.20
CA TYR A 285 -5.59 15.10 10.55
C TYR A 285 -4.76 14.52 9.41
N VAL A 286 -4.00 13.46 9.69
CA VAL A 286 -3.19 12.75 8.71
C VAL A 286 -3.37 11.23 8.83
N ALA A 287 -3.35 10.53 7.69
CA ALA A 287 -3.28 9.06 7.59
C ALA A 287 -2.44 8.67 6.37
N THR A 288 -1.14 8.46 6.57
CA THR A 288 -0.18 8.19 5.49
C THR A 288 1.06 7.46 5.99
N GLY A 289 2.01 7.14 5.11
CA GLY A 289 3.31 6.61 5.53
C GLY A 289 3.33 5.11 5.85
N HIS A 290 2.35 4.33 5.40
CA HIS A 290 2.21 2.91 5.76
C HIS A 290 3.21 1.99 5.05
N SER A 291 4.09 2.48 4.19
CA SER A 291 5.08 1.70 3.44
C SER A 291 4.44 0.51 2.71
N VAL A 292 4.96 -0.70 2.92
CA VAL A 292 4.45 -1.95 2.33
C VAL A 292 3.13 -2.44 2.96
N TRP A 293 2.77 -1.94 4.13
CA TRP A 293 1.63 -2.40 4.92
C TRP A 293 0.33 -1.62 4.70
N GLY A 294 0.28 -0.74 3.68
CA GLY A 294 -0.84 0.17 3.48
C GLY A 294 -2.19 -0.54 3.28
N ILE A 295 -2.24 -1.55 2.41
CA ILE A 295 -3.49 -2.31 2.18
C ILE A 295 -3.89 -3.09 3.44
N LEU A 296 -2.94 -3.73 4.10
CA LEU A 296 -3.23 -4.41 5.36
C LEU A 296 -3.82 -3.44 6.39
N ASN A 297 -3.16 -2.31 6.64
CA ASN A 297 -3.48 -1.44 7.77
C ASN A 297 -4.61 -0.43 7.52
N ALA A 298 -5.02 -0.22 6.26
CA ALA A 298 -6.02 0.80 5.90
C ALA A 298 -7.36 0.66 6.66
N PRO A 299 -7.96 -0.53 6.83
CA PRO A 299 -9.23 -0.65 7.56
C PRO A 299 -9.15 -0.18 9.01
N ALA A 300 -8.15 -0.63 9.78
CA ALA A 300 -8.02 -0.22 11.19
C ALA A 300 -7.57 1.23 11.33
N THR A 301 -6.76 1.74 10.39
CA THR A 301 -6.43 3.17 10.31
C THR A 301 -7.69 4.01 10.14
N GLY A 302 -8.57 3.61 9.22
CA GLY A 302 -9.84 4.31 8.99
C GLY A 302 -10.77 4.25 10.18
N GLU A 303 -10.88 3.07 10.84
CA GLU A 303 -11.69 2.88 12.06
C GLU A 303 -11.20 3.80 13.19
N ALA A 304 -9.93 3.71 13.55
CA ALA A 304 -9.35 4.47 14.65
C ALA A 304 -9.34 6.00 14.41
N LEU A 305 -9.08 6.42 13.16
CA LEU A 305 -9.10 7.84 12.83
C LEU A 305 -10.54 8.39 12.83
N ALA A 306 -11.52 7.62 12.39
CA ALA A 306 -12.92 8.02 12.48
C ALA A 306 -13.36 8.19 13.95
N GLU A 307 -13.00 7.27 14.84
CA GLU A 307 -13.24 7.41 16.28
C GLU A 307 -12.57 8.66 16.86
N LEU A 308 -11.31 8.91 16.49
CA LEU A 308 -10.58 10.10 16.92
C LEU A 308 -11.28 11.40 16.50
N ILE A 309 -11.76 11.47 15.27
CA ILE A 309 -12.42 12.67 14.70
C ILE A 309 -13.81 12.85 15.32
N LEU A 310 -14.59 11.79 15.47
CA LEU A 310 -15.99 11.87 15.87
C LEU A 310 -16.17 11.88 17.39
N ASP A 311 -15.36 11.11 18.10
CA ASP A 311 -15.48 10.89 19.54
C ASP A 311 -14.37 11.57 20.37
N GLY A 312 -13.37 12.15 19.69
CA GLY A 312 -12.21 12.79 20.31
C GLY A 312 -11.12 11.84 20.79
N ALA A 313 -11.30 10.51 20.63
CA ALA A 313 -10.32 9.51 21.03
C ALA A 313 -10.48 8.22 20.20
N ALA A 314 -9.38 7.67 19.72
CA ALA A 314 -9.33 6.33 19.15
C ALA A 314 -9.43 5.28 20.27
N ARG A 315 -10.31 4.29 20.12
CA ARG A 315 -10.55 3.20 21.09
C ARG A 315 -10.20 1.83 20.54
N SER A 316 -10.38 1.65 19.23
CA SER A 316 -10.11 0.37 18.54
C SER A 316 -8.63 0.06 18.42
N THR A 317 -7.79 1.09 18.39
CA THR A 317 -6.33 0.97 18.29
C THR A 317 -5.66 2.17 18.94
N ASP A 318 -4.60 1.94 19.72
CA ASP A 318 -3.75 3.01 20.23
C ASP A 318 -2.99 3.68 19.09
N LEU A 319 -3.25 4.97 18.85
CA LEU A 319 -2.57 5.76 17.81
C LEU A 319 -1.32 6.49 18.30
N SER A 320 -1.00 6.42 19.60
CA SER A 320 0.16 7.14 20.16
C SER A 320 1.50 6.82 19.48
N PRO A 321 1.78 5.57 19.01
CA PRO A 321 3.01 5.29 18.28
C PRO A 321 3.07 5.96 16.90
N PHE A 322 1.93 6.41 16.38
CA PHE A 322 1.78 6.96 15.03
C PHE A 322 1.53 8.47 15.01
N ASP A 323 1.57 9.09 16.21
CA ASP A 323 1.39 10.54 16.35
C ASP A 323 2.36 11.30 15.43
N PRO A 324 1.88 12.19 14.54
CA PRO A 324 2.74 12.99 13.68
C PRO A 324 3.72 13.90 14.47
N ALA A 325 3.42 14.25 15.72
CA ALA A 325 4.32 15.04 16.58
C ALA A 325 5.64 14.33 16.92
N ARG A 326 5.74 13.00 16.73
CA ARG A 326 6.96 12.23 17.03
C ARG A 326 8.14 12.55 16.08
N LEU A 327 7.86 13.11 14.91
CA LEU A 327 8.86 13.51 13.92
C LEU A 327 8.82 15.02 13.71
N ALA A 328 9.98 15.59 13.40
CA ALA A 328 10.06 17.03 13.08
C ALA A 328 9.30 17.34 11.79
N ALA A 329 8.55 18.45 11.81
CA ALA A 329 7.89 18.96 10.62
C ALA A 329 8.90 19.35 9.53
N LEU A 330 8.54 19.11 8.27
CA LEU A 330 9.32 19.56 7.14
C LEU A 330 9.23 21.09 7.01
N ASP A 331 10.37 21.73 6.75
CA ASP A 331 10.38 23.14 6.39
C ASP A 331 9.64 23.33 5.05
N PRO A 332 8.54 24.13 5.00
CA PRO A 332 7.77 24.35 3.78
C PRO A 332 8.60 24.86 2.59
N ALA A 333 9.69 25.61 2.86
CA ALA A 333 10.60 26.09 1.81
C ALA A 333 11.37 24.99 1.08
N ARG A 334 11.40 23.77 1.64
CA ARG A 334 12.05 22.60 1.05
C ARG A 334 11.10 21.76 0.16
N VAL A 335 9.81 22.11 0.11
CA VAL A 335 8.84 21.45 -0.76
C VAL A 335 8.87 22.16 -2.11
N SER A 336 9.54 21.57 -3.11
CA SER A 336 9.60 22.16 -4.46
C SER A 336 8.27 22.02 -5.19
N ASP A 337 7.92 23.04 -6.00
CA ASP A 337 6.76 23.03 -6.91
C ASP A 337 7.03 22.26 -8.21
N SER A 338 8.30 21.96 -8.47
CA SER A 338 8.73 21.19 -9.62
C SER A 338 9.73 20.13 -9.14
N GLN A 339 9.41 18.88 -9.37
CA GLN A 339 10.43 17.86 -9.48
C GLN A 339 10.73 17.75 -10.98
N GLU A 340 11.73 18.51 -11.44
CA GLU A 340 12.41 18.26 -12.71
C GLU A 340 13.17 16.93 -12.66
#